data_58bc63f346e08ecb8545907477e76800
#
_entry.id   58bc63f346e08ecb8545907477e76800
#
_cell.length_a   1.000
_cell.length_b   1.000
_cell.length_c   1.000
_cell.angle_alpha   90.00
_cell.angle_beta   90.00
_cell.angle_gamma   90.00
#
_symmetry.space_group_name_H-M   'P 1'
#
loop_
_entity.id
_entity.type
_entity.pdbx_description
1 polymer ?
#
loop_
_entity_poly.entity_id
_entity_poly.type
_entity_poly.pdbx_seq_one_letter_code
_entity_poly.pdbx_strand_id
1 'polypeptide(L)'
;MSKVRWGIIGPGNIANNFADALISCYSGELKGIASRSEERLKNFGNKYNINESFRFSNYDDLLNSEDIDAVYISTPHTFHADLTIRAAGKGKHILCEKPGAINFKEGQKVIEAVQQAGVFYKEGFMYRCHPQITALVKIIKENKIGKIQKIISSF
;
A
#
# COMPACT_ATOMS: atom_id res chain seq x y z
N MET A 1 -7.12 -21.51 -0.97
CA MET A 1 -5.93 -20.67 -0.72
C MET A 1 -6.20 -19.83 0.52
N SER A 2 -5.22 -19.69 1.42
CA SER A 2 -5.35 -18.78 2.55
C SER A 2 -5.39 -17.33 2.05
N LYS A 3 -6.16 -16.47 2.71
CA LYS A 3 -6.20 -15.04 2.41
C LYS A 3 -4.90 -14.38 2.86
N VAL A 4 -4.47 -13.36 2.14
CA VAL A 4 -3.37 -12.47 2.58
C VAL A 4 -3.87 -11.60 3.73
N ARG A 5 -3.18 -11.64 4.87
CA ARG A 5 -3.53 -10.89 6.08
C ARG A 5 -2.89 -9.49 6.02
N TRP A 6 -3.73 -8.47 5.83
CA TRP A 6 -3.28 -7.09 5.66
C TRP A 6 -3.26 -6.33 6.97
N GLY A 7 -2.16 -5.63 7.22
CA GLY A 7 -2.06 -4.56 8.20
C GLY A 7 -2.07 -3.19 7.53
N ILE A 8 -2.77 -2.22 8.11
CA ILE A 8 -2.77 -0.83 7.63
C ILE A 8 -1.91 0.02 8.56
N ILE A 9 -1.02 0.84 8.00
CA ILE A 9 -0.23 1.82 8.74
C ILE A 9 -0.69 3.22 8.36
N GLY A 10 -1.35 3.91 9.29
CA GLY A 10 -1.90 5.25 9.10
C GLY A 10 -3.38 5.27 8.65
N PRO A 11 -4.35 5.26 9.59
CA PRO A 11 -5.79 5.26 9.31
C PRO A 11 -6.27 6.65 8.85
N GLY A 12 -5.99 7.01 7.62
CA GLY A 12 -6.48 8.21 6.93
C GLY A 12 -7.66 7.91 6.00
N ASN A 13 -8.09 8.92 5.21
CA ASN A 13 -9.19 8.75 4.27
C ASN A 13 -8.91 7.66 3.23
N ILE A 14 -7.70 7.63 2.67
CA ILE A 14 -7.34 6.62 1.66
C ILE A 14 -7.26 5.21 2.26
N ALA A 15 -6.90 5.08 3.54
CA ALA A 15 -6.92 3.82 4.26
C ALA A 15 -8.34 3.24 4.38
N ASN A 16 -9.37 4.09 4.54
CA ASN A 16 -10.76 3.65 4.52
C ASN A 16 -11.16 3.06 3.17
N ASN A 17 -10.78 3.71 2.06
CA ASN A 17 -11.07 3.20 0.72
C ASN A 17 -10.42 1.82 0.48
N PHE A 18 -9.20 1.63 0.96
CA PHE A 18 -8.51 0.34 0.87
C PHE A 18 -9.18 -0.73 1.75
N ALA A 19 -9.54 -0.38 2.99
CA ALA A 19 -10.24 -1.28 3.89
C ALA A 19 -11.62 -1.69 3.35
N ASP A 20 -12.39 -0.74 2.80
CA ASP A 20 -13.68 -1.01 2.17
C ASP A 20 -13.54 -1.97 0.97
N ALA A 21 -12.49 -1.81 0.16
CA ALA A 21 -12.19 -2.72 -0.95
C ALA A 21 -11.80 -4.13 -0.46
N LEU A 22 -11.07 -4.25 0.66
CA LEU A 22 -10.69 -5.55 1.22
C LEU A 22 -11.90 -6.36 1.70
N ILE A 23 -12.98 -5.73 2.17
CA ILE A 23 -14.21 -6.43 2.60
C ILE A 23 -14.77 -7.29 1.46
N SER A 24 -14.69 -6.78 0.22
CA SER A 24 -15.17 -7.49 -0.98
C SER A 24 -14.09 -8.35 -1.65
N CYS A 25 -12.89 -8.43 -1.07
CA CYS A 25 -11.76 -9.15 -1.66
C CYS A 25 -11.77 -10.62 -1.23
N TYR A 26 -11.68 -11.54 -2.20
CA TYR A 26 -11.62 -12.97 -1.92
C TYR A 26 -10.22 -13.43 -1.46
N SER A 27 -9.16 -12.73 -1.89
CA SER A 27 -7.77 -13.12 -1.66
C SER A 27 -7.08 -12.39 -0.52
N GLY A 28 -7.74 -11.40 0.09
CA GLY A 28 -7.18 -10.61 1.20
C GLY A 28 -8.19 -10.43 2.33
N GLU A 29 -7.69 -10.14 3.52
CA GLU A 29 -8.49 -9.74 4.68
C GLU A 29 -7.77 -8.65 5.48
N LEU A 30 -8.54 -7.73 6.06
CA LEU A 30 -8.02 -6.73 6.97
C LEU A 30 -7.82 -7.36 8.35
N LYS A 31 -6.57 -7.53 8.76
CA LYS A 31 -6.21 -8.17 10.02
C LYS A 31 -5.84 -7.17 11.11
N GLY A 32 -5.08 -6.12 10.77
CA GLY A 32 -4.54 -5.21 11.77
C GLY A 32 -4.45 -3.75 11.32
N ILE A 33 -4.28 -2.88 12.30
CA ILE A 33 -4.14 -1.42 12.11
C ILE A 33 -3.09 -0.87 13.06
N ALA A 34 -2.27 0.05 12.59
CA ALA A 34 -1.34 0.82 13.42
C ALA A 34 -1.54 2.32 13.28
N SER A 35 -1.60 3.03 14.41
CA SER A 35 -1.72 4.48 14.47
C SER A 35 -1.08 5.04 15.71
N ARG A 36 -0.37 6.18 15.59
CA ARG A 36 0.14 6.94 16.74
C ARG A 36 -0.96 7.75 17.47
N SER A 37 -2.14 7.88 16.88
CA SER A 37 -3.30 8.51 17.49
C SER A 37 -4.25 7.41 18.00
N GLU A 38 -4.43 7.35 19.31
CA GLU A 38 -5.35 6.40 19.96
C GLU A 38 -6.78 6.57 19.46
N GLU A 39 -7.22 7.81 19.28
CA GLU A 39 -8.56 8.11 18.79
C GLU A 39 -8.79 7.52 17.39
N ARG A 40 -7.84 7.76 16.46
CA ARG A 40 -7.92 7.21 15.09
C ARG A 40 -7.84 5.70 15.09
N LEU A 41 -6.97 5.14 15.94
CA LEU A 41 -6.82 3.70 16.12
C LEU A 41 -8.13 3.05 16.56
N LYS A 42 -8.75 3.61 17.60
CA LYS A 42 -10.03 3.14 18.14
C LYS A 42 -11.17 3.27 17.11
N ASN A 43 -11.30 4.44 16.49
CA ASN A 43 -12.36 4.71 15.53
C ASN A 43 -12.26 3.79 14.30
N PHE A 44 -11.07 3.64 13.74
CA PHE A 44 -10.84 2.75 12.60
C PHE A 44 -11.02 1.28 12.99
N GLY A 45 -10.46 0.86 14.13
CA GLY A 45 -10.59 -0.50 14.62
C GLY A 45 -12.04 -0.92 14.87
N ASN A 46 -12.85 -0.01 15.42
CA ASN A 46 -14.28 -0.26 15.65
C ASN A 46 -15.06 -0.31 14.34
N LYS A 47 -14.80 0.64 13.42
CA LYS A 47 -15.48 0.69 12.11
C LYS A 47 -15.32 -0.61 11.33
N TYR A 48 -14.12 -1.20 11.36
CA TYR A 48 -13.80 -2.40 10.58
C TYR A 48 -13.76 -3.69 11.41
N ASN A 49 -14.26 -3.66 12.65
CA ASN A 49 -14.30 -4.82 13.57
C ASN A 49 -12.93 -5.51 13.74
N ILE A 50 -11.84 -4.72 13.76
CA ILE A 50 -10.50 -5.25 14.00
C ILE A 50 -10.39 -5.63 15.48
N ASN A 51 -9.94 -6.85 15.75
CA ASN A 51 -9.73 -7.33 17.13
C ASN A 51 -8.73 -6.41 17.85
N GLU A 52 -8.96 -6.14 19.13
CA GLU A 52 -8.12 -5.24 19.93
C GLU A 52 -6.65 -5.68 19.97
N SER A 53 -6.37 -6.97 19.97
CA SER A 53 -5.01 -7.53 19.91
C SER A 53 -4.26 -7.20 18.62
N PHE A 54 -4.95 -6.74 17.58
CA PHE A 54 -4.37 -6.30 16.29
C PHE A 54 -4.50 -4.79 16.05
N ARG A 55 -4.73 -4.02 17.13
CA ARG A 55 -4.72 -2.55 17.11
C ARG A 55 -3.45 -2.06 17.79
N PHE A 56 -2.50 -1.62 17.01
CA PHE A 56 -1.16 -1.27 17.46
C PHE A 56 -0.99 0.26 17.60
N SER A 57 -0.53 0.71 18.75
CA SER A 57 -0.24 2.14 19.00
C SER A 57 1.08 2.58 18.38
N ASN A 58 1.92 1.64 17.96
CA ASN A 58 3.16 1.90 17.25
C ASN A 58 3.28 1.01 16.00
N TYR A 59 4.08 1.46 15.03
CA TYR A 59 4.20 0.79 13.74
C TYR A 59 5.05 -0.47 13.79
N ASP A 60 6.06 -0.52 14.67
CA ASP A 60 6.94 -1.68 14.80
C ASP A 60 6.23 -2.89 15.34
N ASP A 61 5.28 -2.71 16.25
CA ASP A 61 4.50 -3.81 16.81
C ASP A 61 3.67 -4.49 15.71
N LEU A 62 3.06 -3.71 14.81
CA LEU A 62 2.38 -4.26 13.64
C LEU A 62 3.36 -4.99 12.71
N LEU A 63 4.52 -4.38 12.43
CA LEU A 63 5.53 -4.97 11.55
C LEU A 63 6.14 -6.26 12.12
N ASN A 64 6.23 -6.39 13.45
CA ASN A 64 6.73 -7.58 14.12
C ASN A 64 5.67 -8.70 14.24
N SER A 65 4.40 -8.43 14.01
CA SER A 65 3.34 -9.42 14.12
C SER A 65 3.45 -10.50 13.05
N GLU A 66 3.51 -11.77 13.45
CA GLU A 66 3.51 -12.93 12.54
C GLU A 66 2.13 -13.15 11.88
N ASP A 67 1.08 -12.53 12.42
CA ASP A 67 -0.27 -12.58 11.87
C ASP A 67 -0.52 -11.59 10.73
N ILE A 68 0.49 -10.83 10.31
CA ILE A 68 0.42 -9.88 9.20
C ILE A 68 1.37 -10.34 8.09
N ASP A 69 0.84 -10.54 6.89
CA ASP A 69 1.62 -10.95 5.71
C ASP A 69 2.04 -9.74 4.86
N ALA A 70 1.14 -8.77 4.74
CA ALA A 70 1.34 -7.58 3.91
C ALA A 70 0.90 -6.32 4.64
N VAL A 71 1.54 -5.20 4.32
CA VAL A 71 1.21 -3.90 4.88
C VAL A 71 0.80 -2.90 3.81
N TYR A 72 -0.24 -2.13 4.10
CA TYR A 72 -0.62 -0.95 3.34
C TYR A 72 -0.16 0.30 4.08
N ILE A 73 0.79 1.04 3.51
CA ILE A 73 1.36 2.26 4.09
C ILE A 73 0.63 3.46 3.49
N SER A 74 -0.15 4.16 4.34
CA SER A 74 -0.98 5.31 3.98
C SER A 74 -0.78 6.51 4.94
N THR A 75 0.42 6.61 5.45
CA THR A 75 0.91 7.74 6.26
C THR A 75 1.18 8.98 5.39
N PRO A 76 1.53 10.15 5.96
CA PRO A 76 2.15 11.22 5.19
C PRO A 76 3.41 10.73 4.46
N HIS A 77 3.60 11.21 3.22
CA HIS A 77 4.62 10.69 2.29
C HIS A 77 6.07 10.77 2.80
N THR A 78 6.37 11.66 3.74
CA THR A 78 7.70 11.75 4.39
C THR A 78 8.07 10.52 5.21
N PHE A 79 7.12 9.65 5.54
CA PHE A 79 7.35 8.40 6.27
C PHE A 79 7.38 7.16 5.37
N HIS A 80 7.04 7.28 4.08
CA HIS A 80 6.85 6.14 3.19
C HIS A 80 8.12 5.32 3.01
N ALA A 81 9.24 5.96 2.71
CA ALA A 81 10.51 5.27 2.47
C ALA A 81 11.00 4.54 3.73
N ASP A 82 10.99 5.21 4.89
CA ASP A 82 11.41 4.60 6.17
C ASP A 82 10.54 3.39 6.51
N LEU A 83 9.23 3.55 6.48
CA LEU A 83 8.29 2.47 6.79
C LEU A 83 8.39 1.29 5.81
N THR A 84 8.62 1.58 4.53
CA THR A 84 8.82 0.54 3.51
C THR A 84 10.08 -0.26 3.78
N ILE A 85 11.20 0.40 4.09
CA ILE A 85 12.47 -0.26 4.42
C ILE A 85 12.31 -1.13 5.68
N ARG A 86 11.67 -0.61 6.71
CA ARG A 86 11.41 -1.36 7.96
C ARG A 86 10.50 -2.56 7.71
N ALA A 87 9.42 -2.38 6.94
CA ALA A 87 8.50 -3.46 6.58
C ALA A 87 9.21 -4.56 5.77
N ALA A 88 10.05 -4.18 4.80
CA ALA A 88 10.88 -5.12 4.03
C ALA A 88 11.82 -5.90 4.96
N GLY A 89 12.51 -5.23 5.88
CA GLY A 89 13.39 -5.86 6.88
C GLY A 89 12.68 -6.83 7.83
N LYS A 90 11.34 -6.76 7.92
CA LYS A 90 10.48 -7.70 8.66
C LYS A 90 9.81 -8.75 7.76
N GLY A 91 10.22 -8.85 6.50
CA GLY A 91 9.69 -9.81 5.55
C GLY A 91 8.24 -9.54 5.11
N LYS A 92 7.71 -8.32 5.33
CA LYS A 92 6.34 -7.99 4.93
C LYS A 92 6.28 -7.60 3.46
N HIS A 93 5.25 -8.06 2.75
CA HIS A 93 4.89 -7.52 1.44
C HIS A 93 4.30 -6.12 1.61
N ILE A 94 4.52 -5.22 0.64
CA ILE A 94 4.23 -3.81 0.82
C ILE A 94 3.43 -3.24 -0.35
N LEU A 95 2.32 -2.58 -0.03
CA LEU A 95 1.65 -1.61 -0.87
C LEU A 95 1.82 -0.24 -0.20
N CYS A 96 2.53 0.68 -0.85
CA CYS A 96 2.78 2.01 -0.31
C CYS A 96 2.06 3.07 -1.14
N GLU A 97 1.39 4.02 -0.49
CA GLU A 97 0.83 5.18 -1.19
C GLU A 97 1.90 5.99 -1.90
N LYS A 98 1.46 6.65 -2.96
CA LYS A 98 2.32 7.54 -3.76
C LYS A 98 2.51 8.92 -3.06
N PRO A 99 3.67 9.55 -3.21
CA PRO A 99 4.91 8.99 -3.75
C PRO A 99 5.57 8.05 -2.73
N GLY A 100 6.14 6.94 -3.20
CA GLY A 100 6.81 5.95 -2.34
C GLY A 100 8.10 6.45 -1.67
N ALA A 101 8.66 7.55 -2.18
CA ALA A 101 9.82 8.25 -1.62
C ALA A 101 9.78 9.73 -2.03
N ILE A 102 10.42 10.62 -1.27
CA ILE A 102 10.42 12.07 -1.55
C ILE A 102 11.55 12.50 -2.50
N ASN A 103 12.52 11.64 -2.75
CA ASN A 103 13.62 11.89 -3.66
C ASN A 103 14.23 10.58 -4.19
N PHE A 104 15.09 10.71 -5.20
CA PHE A 104 15.74 9.58 -5.86
C PHE A 104 16.57 8.70 -4.90
N LYS A 105 17.35 9.33 -3.98
CA LYS A 105 18.20 8.58 -3.04
C LYS A 105 17.40 7.72 -2.07
N GLU A 106 16.26 8.23 -1.60
CA GLU A 106 15.34 7.43 -0.78
C GLU A 106 14.72 6.29 -1.59
N GLY A 107 14.29 6.58 -2.83
CA GLY A 107 13.75 5.57 -3.73
C GLY A 107 14.75 4.43 -4.00
N GLN A 108 16.03 4.74 -4.19
CA GLN A 108 17.07 3.73 -4.35
C GLN A 108 17.16 2.82 -3.10
N LYS A 109 17.21 3.40 -1.90
CA LYS A 109 17.25 2.63 -0.64
C LYS A 109 16.03 1.72 -0.48
N VAL A 110 14.84 2.22 -0.86
CA VAL A 110 13.61 1.41 -0.84
C VAL A 110 13.74 0.20 -1.74
N ILE A 111 14.19 0.39 -2.99
CA ILE A 111 14.34 -0.71 -3.96
C ILE A 111 15.40 -1.71 -3.50
N GLU A 112 16.54 -1.24 -3.01
CA GLU A 112 17.60 -2.09 -2.46
C GLU A 112 17.09 -2.95 -1.29
N ALA A 113 16.39 -2.34 -0.32
CA ALA A 113 15.84 -3.05 0.83
C ALA A 113 14.79 -4.12 0.43
N VAL A 114 13.91 -3.78 -0.50
CA VAL A 114 12.87 -4.68 -1.00
C VAL A 114 13.49 -5.88 -1.76
N GLN A 115 14.48 -5.60 -2.62
CA GLN A 115 15.19 -6.64 -3.36
C GLN A 115 15.98 -7.57 -2.42
N GLN A 116 16.69 -7.01 -1.45
CA GLN A 116 17.45 -7.77 -0.46
C GLN A 116 16.55 -8.66 0.39
N ALA A 117 15.38 -8.17 0.79
CA ALA A 117 14.41 -8.91 1.57
C ALA A 117 13.61 -9.95 0.75
N GLY A 118 13.61 -9.86 -0.59
CA GLY A 118 12.83 -10.74 -1.46
C GLY A 118 11.32 -10.59 -1.31
N VAL A 119 10.83 -9.42 -0.88
CA VAL A 119 9.41 -9.15 -0.67
C VAL A 119 8.78 -8.44 -1.86
N PHE A 120 7.45 -8.57 -1.99
CA PHE A 120 6.71 -7.82 -3.00
C PHE A 120 6.54 -6.38 -2.55
N TYR A 121 6.81 -5.44 -3.46
CA TYR A 121 6.58 -4.01 -3.27
C TYR A 121 5.81 -3.42 -4.46
N LYS A 122 4.81 -2.62 -4.17
CA LYS A 122 4.10 -1.84 -5.17
C LYS A 122 3.76 -0.45 -4.64
N GLU A 123 3.97 0.55 -5.48
CA GLU A 123 3.52 1.91 -5.23
C GLU A 123 2.07 2.09 -5.70
N GLY A 124 1.27 2.82 -4.95
CA GLY A 124 -0.18 2.93 -5.06
C GLY A 124 -0.68 3.77 -6.25
N PHE A 125 -0.15 3.58 -7.44
CA PHE A 125 -0.67 4.17 -8.69
C PHE A 125 -1.91 3.42 -9.17
N MET A 126 -3.05 3.72 -8.57
CA MET A 126 -4.31 2.99 -8.80
C MET A 126 -4.74 2.96 -10.27
N TYR A 127 -4.49 4.03 -11.04
CA TYR A 127 -4.86 4.09 -12.46
C TYR A 127 -4.18 2.99 -13.30
N ARG A 128 -3.00 2.52 -12.91
CA ARG A 128 -2.28 1.45 -13.62
C ARG A 128 -3.00 0.10 -13.60
N CYS A 129 -3.90 -0.09 -12.64
CA CYS A 129 -4.74 -1.28 -12.52
C CYS A 129 -6.09 -1.13 -13.23
N HIS A 130 -6.41 0.07 -13.76
CA HIS A 130 -7.69 0.31 -14.41
C HIS A 130 -7.71 -0.27 -15.83
N PRO A 131 -8.78 -1.00 -16.24
CA PRO A 131 -8.88 -1.60 -17.58
C PRO A 131 -8.71 -0.60 -18.74
N GLN A 132 -9.14 0.65 -18.53
CA GLN A 132 -8.97 1.74 -19.51
C GLN A 132 -7.50 1.97 -19.88
N ILE A 133 -6.59 1.93 -18.89
CA ILE A 133 -5.17 2.14 -19.17
C ILE A 133 -4.60 0.95 -19.94
N THR A 134 -5.01 -0.27 -19.62
CA THR A 134 -4.63 -1.47 -20.37
C THR A 134 -5.10 -1.38 -21.83
N ALA A 135 -6.36 -0.95 -22.05
CA ALA A 135 -6.91 -0.74 -23.38
C ALA A 135 -6.18 0.36 -24.16
N LEU A 136 -5.88 1.50 -23.50
CA LEU A 136 -5.12 2.62 -24.11
C LEU A 136 -3.73 2.15 -24.53
N VAL A 137 -2.99 1.47 -23.65
CA VAL A 137 -1.65 0.95 -23.95
C VAL A 137 -1.70 -0.03 -25.14
N LYS A 138 -2.73 -0.87 -25.22
CA LYS A 138 -2.93 -1.80 -26.34
C LYS A 138 -3.14 -1.04 -27.67
N ILE A 139 -4.02 -0.03 -27.68
CA ILE A 139 -4.29 0.81 -28.86
C ILE A 139 -3.00 1.47 -29.37
N ILE A 140 -2.18 1.98 -28.46
CA ILE A 140 -0.89 2.62 -28.80
C ILE A 140 0.08 1.58 -29.36
N LYS A 141 0.27 0.44 -28.69
CA LYS A 141 1.19 -0.62 -29.13
C LYS A 141 0.82 -1.21 -30.49
N GLU A 142 -0.47 -1.33 -30.77
CA GLU A 142 -0.99 -1.82 -32.06
C GLU A 142 -1.01 -0.73 -33.14
N ASN A 143 -0.45 0.45 -32.88
CA ASN A 143 -0.36 1.59 -33.79
C ASN A 143 -1.74 2.04 -34.39
N LYS A 144 -2.83 1.79 -33.64
CA LYS A 144 -4.20 2.10 -34.13
C LYS A 144 -4.49 3.59 -34.30
N ILE A 145 -3.74 4.44 -33.61
CA ILE A 145 -3.85 5.91 -33.70
C ILE A 145 -2.64 6.54 -34.39
N GLY A 146 -1.76 5.73 -34.98
CA GLY A 146 -0.54 6.19 -35.61
C GLY A 146 0.48 6.73 -34.59
N LYS A 147 1.43 7.55 -35.09
CA LYS A 147 2.49 8.12 -34.26
C LYS A 147 1.92 9.19 -33.31
N ILE A 148 2.14 9.02 -32.03
CA ILE A 148 1.75 10.01 -31.01
C ILE A 148 2.52 11.31 -31.24
N GLN A 149 1.79 12.42 -31.40
CA GLN A 149 2.37 13.76 -31.60
C GLN A 149 2.34 14.57 -30.29
N LYS A 150 1.30 14.38 -29.47
CA LYS A 150 1.10 15.15 -28.25
C LYS A 150 0.26 14.35 -27.24
N ILE A 151 0.60 14.49 -25.96
CA ILE A 151 -0.19 13.98 -24.83
C ILE A 151 -0.58 15.19 -23.98
N ILE A 152 -1.87 15.33 -23.67
CA ILE A 152 -2.40 16.33 -22.73
C ILE A 152 -3.15 15.57 -21.65
N SER A 153 -2.84 15.84 -20.38
CA SER A 153 -3.57 15.31 -19.24
C SER A 153 -3.95 16.46 -18.29
N SER A 154 -5.09 16.30 -17.62
CA SER A 154 -5.54 17.21 -16.55
C SER A 154 -6.04 16.40 -15.37
N PHE A 155 -5.82 16.92 -14.17
CA PHE A 155 -6.26 16.37 -12.90
C PHE A 155 -7.17 17.36 -12.18
#